data_0310a31643af0e0d6a2a82bdd846ad62
#
_entry.id   0310a31643af0e0d6a2a82bdd846ad62
#
_cell.length_a   1.000
_cell.length_b   1.000
_cell.length_c   1.000
_cell.angle_alpha   90.00
_cell.angle_beta   90.00
_cell.angle_gamma   90.00
#
_symmetry.space_group_name_H-M   'P 1'
#
loop_
_entity.id
_entity.type
_entity.pdbx_description
1 polymer ?
#
loop_
_entity_poly.entity_id
_entity_poly.type
_entity_poly.pdbx_seq_one_letter_code
_entity_poly.pdbx_strand_id
1 'polypeptide(L)'
;MASTFAPRLVNGPFGDPGLFVELRWQGSAVLFDLGRNDGLPAADLLKVTHVFVSHTHMDHFIGFDRVLRLFLNRDKELVLFGPEGIRDCVAGKLAGYVWNLTDDYPFVFDVTEVTAGGLARSLFRASTGFRREDAPVREVPQGDATPTTPLLVDEGHFRVRTAIT
;
A
#
# COMPACT_ATOMS: atom_id res chain seq x y z
N MET A 1 -3.13 26.50 14.24
CA MET A 1 -4.02 25.49 13.62
C MET A 1 -3.36 24.14 13.74
N ALA A 2 -4.10 23.08 14.12
CA ALA A 2 -3.53 21.73 14.13
C ALA A 2 -3.29 21.27 12.69
N SER A 3 -2.11 20.65 12.42
CA SER A 3 -1.80 20.10 11.10
C SER A 3 -2.82 19.01 10.71
N THR A 4 -3.23 18.99 9.46
CA THR A 4 -4.09 17.94 8.88
C THR A 4 -3.37 16.60 8.84
N PHE A 5 -2.04 16.61 8.71
CA PHE A 5 -1.20 15.41 8.65
C PHE A 5 -0.42 15.25 9.97
N ALA A 6 -0.40 14.02 10.49
CA ALA A 6 0.39 13.65 11.65
C ALA A 6 1.40 12.55 11.28
N PRO A 7 2.58 12.92 10.78
CA PRO A 7 3.61 11.95 10.42
C PRO A 7 4.30 11.39 11.66
N ARG A 8 4.64 10.08 11.60
CA ARG A 8 5.38 9.37 12.63
C ARG A 8 6.28 8.30 12.00
N LEU A 9 7.57 8.34 12.27
CA LEU A 9 8.47 7.23 11.95
C LEU A 9 8.09 6.01 12.80
N VAL A 10 7.91 4.86 12.15
CA VAL A 10 7.46 3.64 12.83
C VAL A 10 8.55 3.08 13.73
N ASN A 11 9.79 3.04 13.25
CA ASN A 11 10.92 2.40 13.92
C ASN A 11 12.01 3.42 14.31
N GLY A 12 11.67 4.71 14.34
CA GLY A 12 12.67 5.76 14.56
C GLY A 12 13.63 5.94 13.36
N PRO A 13 14.70 6.74 13.54
CA PRO A 13 15.56 7.12 12.39
C PRO A 13 16.58 6.05 11.97
N PHE A 14 16.75 4.97 12.73
CA PHE A 14 17.77 3.93 12.50
C PHE A 14 17.20 2.51 12.33
N GLY A 15 15.89 2.36 12.43
CA GLY A 15 15.22 1.08 12.19
C GLY A 15 14.75 0.94 10.75
N ASP A 16 14.08 -0.19 10.45
CA ASP A 16 13.53 -0.43 9.12
C ASP A 16 12.63 0.73 8.69
N PRO A 17 12.71 1.15 7.42
CA PRO A 17 11.93 2.27 6.91
C PRO A 17 10.42 2.06 7.06
N GLY A 18 9.76 3.07 7.57
CA GLY A 18 8.30 3.12 7.69
C GLY A 18 7.86 4.47 8.21
N LEU A 19 7.11 5.22 7.39
CA LEU A 19 6.52 6.50 7.77
C LEU A 19 5.00 6.37 7.75
N PHE A 20 4.41 6.35 8.93
CA PHE A 20 2.96 6.38 9.11
C PHE A 20 2.48 7.84 9.15
N VAL A 21 1.52 8.20 8.32
CA VAL A 21 0.93 9.53 8.26
C VAL A 21 -0.57 9.42 8.52
N GLU A 22 -1.00 9.79 9.72
CA GLU A 22 -2.41 9.88 10.04
C GLU A 22 -3.03 11.11 9.39
N LEU A 23 -4.15 10.90 8.70
CA LEU A 23 -4.98 11.96 8.14
C LEU A 23 -6.01 12.35 9.21
N ARG A 24 -5.67 13.36 9.99
CA ARG A 24 -6.53 13.84 11.09
C ARG A 24 -7.89 14.24 10.52
N TRP A 25 -8.94 13.92 11.26
CA TRP A 25 -10.34 14.20 10.90
C TRP A 25 -10.92 13.28 9.83
N GLN A 26 -10.12 12.42 9.16
CA GLN A 26 -10.59 11.45 8.16
C GLN A 26 -10.71 10.03 8.72
N GLY A 27 -10.13 9.76 9.90
CA GLY A 27 -10.08 8.40 10.46
C GLY A 27 -9.25 7.42 9.61
N SER A 28 -8.42 7.93 8.71
CA SER A 28 -7.60 7.16 7.78
C SER A 28 -6.12 7.52 7.91
N ALA A 29 -5.26 6.71 7.31
CA ALA A 29 -3.83 6.92 7.29
C ALA A 29 -3.22 6.41 5.98
N VAL A 30 -2.02 6.91 5.68
CA VAL A 30 -1.17 6.38 4.62
C VAL A 30 0.16 5.91 5.22
N LEU A 31 0.78 4.92 4.58
CA LEU A 31 2.04 4.35 5.01
C LEU A 31 3.05 4.38 3.87
N PHE A 32 4.23 4.93 4.11
CA PHE A 32 5.36 4.88 3.19
C PHE A 32 6.36 3.86 3.70
N ASP A 33 6.65 2.88 2.88
CA ASP A 33 7.38 1.65 3.15
C ASP A 33 6.74 0.73 4.20
N LEU A 34 7.01 -0.56 4.04
CA LEU A 34 6.51 -1.66 4.85
C LEU A 34 7.66 -2.37 5.57
N GLY A 35 8.56 -1.62 6.20
CA GLY A 35 9.52 -2.19 7.13
C GLY A 35 8.81 -2.83 8.34
N ARG A 36 9.56 -3.28 9.33
CA ARG A 36 8.96 -3.77 10.57
C ARG A 36 7.94 -2.78 11.09
N ASN A 37 6.76 -3.25 11.39
CA ASN A 37 5.66 -2.37 11.84
C ASN A 37 5.03 -2.83 13.16
N ASP A 38 5.75 -3.65 13.93
CA ASP A 38 5.34 -4.12 15.26
C ASP A 38 5.15 -2.97 16.25
N GLY A 39 5.86 -1.88 16.06
CA GLY A 39 5.72 -0.66 16.85
C GLY A 39 4.43 0.13 16.60
N LEU A 40 3.67 -0.19 15.54
CA LEU A 40 2.36 0.41 15.31
C LEU A 40 1.26 -0.40 16.00
N PRO A 41 0.38 0.22 16.79
CA PRO A 41 -0.83 -0.45 17.26
C PRO A 41 -1.66 -1.00 16.10
N ALA A 42 -2.30 -2.15 16.28
CA ALA A 42 -3.17 -2.74 15.26
C ALA A 42 -4.29 -1.78 14.82
N ALA A 43 -4.83 -0.99 15.75
CA ALA A 43 -5.84 0.02 15.47
C ALA A 43 -5.35 1.12 14.52
N ASP A 44 -4.07 1.50 14.59
CA ASP A 44 -3.48 2.48 13.69
C ASP A 44 -3.23 1.85 12.31
N LEU A 45 -2.67 0.63 12.25
CA LEU A 45 -2.51 -0.07 10.97
C LEU A 45 -3.85 -0.25 10.25
N LEU A 46 -4.93 -0.54 10.95
CA LEU A 46 -6.26 -0.70 10.37
C LEU A 46 -6.84 0.61 9.79
N LYS A 47 -6.30 1.78 10.13
CA LYS A 47 -6.63 3.05 9.48
C LYS A 47 -5.99 3.21 8.10
N VAL A 48 -4.94 2.43 7.80
CA VAL A 48 -4.20 2.57 6.53
C VAL A 48 -5.09 2.21 5.36
N THR A 49 -5.16 3.11 4.38
CA THR A 49 -5.88 2.94 3.11
C THR A 49 -4.94 2.81 1.94
N HIS A 50 -3.79 3.46 2.01
CA HIS A 50 -2.80 3.48 0.95
C HIS A 50 -1.40 3.17 1.50
N VAL A 51 -0.66 2.37 0.77
CA VAL A 51 0.74 2.04 1.04
C VAL A 51 1.58 2.42 -0.18
N PHE A 52 2.69 3.06 0.04
CA PHE A 52 3.64 3.45 -1.01
C PHE A 52 4.99 2.82 -0.68
N VAL A 53 5.39 1.82 -1.46
CA VAL A 53 6.65 1.09 -1.30
C VAL A 53 7.70 1.69 -2.22
N SER A 54 8.79 2.19 -1.67
CA SER A 54 9.88 2.78 -2.45
C SER A 54 10.64 1.72 -3.25
N HIS A 55 10.93 0.57 -2.63
CA HIS A 55 11.54 -0.61 -3.25
C HIS A 55 11.31 -1.86 -2.37
N THR A 56 11.61 -3.04 -2.90
CA THR A 56 11.27 -4.32 -2.25
C THR A 56 12.45 -5.00 -1.56
N HIS A 57 13.45 -4.26 -1.09
CA HIS A 57 14.41 -4.83 -0.15
C HIS A 57 13.68 -5.25 1.13
N MET A 58 14.25 -6.22 1.85
CA MET A 58 13.59 -6.87 2.98
C MET A 58 13.16 -5.86 4.05
N ASP A 59 14.00 -4.91 4.39
CA ASP A 59 13.78 -3.87 5.40
C ASP A 59 12.67 -2.87 5.02
N HIS A 60 12.31 -2.79 3.73
CA HIS A 60 11.21 -1.97 3.22
C HIS A 60 9.90 -2.76 3.01
N PHE A 61 9.92 -4.10 3.13
CA PHE A 61 8.77 -4.93 2.75
C PHE A 61 8.46 -6.09 3.73
N ILE A 62 9.26 -6.30 4.77
CA ILE A 62 9.07 -7.40 5.74
C ILE A 62 7.77 -7.29 6.53
N GLY A 63 7.26 -6.08 6.74
CA GLY A 63 6.03 -5.83 7.47
C GLY A 63 4.73 -6.18 6.72
N PHE A 64 4.83 -6.60 5.44
CA PHE A 64 3.68 -6.98 4.61
C PHE A 64 2.81 -8.05 5.26
N ASP A 65 3.42 -9.10 5.82
CA ASP A 65 2.68 -10.24 6.39
C ASP A 65 1.82 -9.85 7.60
N ARG A 66 2.29 -8.90 8.41
CA ARG A 66 1.50 -8.40 9.54
C ARG A 66 0.30 -7.57 9.05
N VAL A 67 0.48 -6.76 8.03
CA VAL A 67 -0.63 -6.01 7.39
C VAL A 67 -1.63 -7.00 6.84
N LEU A 68 -1.21 -7.95 6.00
CA LEU A 68 -2.04 -9.03 5.47
C LEU A 68 -2.84 -9.73 6.59
N ARG A 69 -2.18 -10.12 7.68
CA ARG A 69 -2.82 -10.83 8.80
C ARG A 69 -3.91 -10.02 9.49
N LEU A 70 -3.71 -8.70 9.63
CA LEU A 70 -4.68 -7.81 10.27
C LEU A 70 -5.90 -7.52 9.40
N PHE A 71 -5.70 -7.47 8.07
CA PHE A 71 -6.73 -7.09 7.12
C PHE A 71 -7.52 -8.28 6.57
N LEU A 72 -7.00 -9.48 6.66
CA LEU A 72 -7.43 -10.69 5.95
C LEU A 72 -8.95 -10.93 5.91
N ASN A 73 -9.65 -10.70 7.01
CA ASN A 73 -11.09 -10.90 7.12
C ASN A 73 -11.89 -9.57 7.22
N ARG A 74 -11.29 -8.46 6.82
CA ARG A 74 -11.94 -7.13 6.86
C ARG A 74 -12.55 -6.81 5.51
N ASP A 75 -13.74 -6.21 5.54
CA ASP A 75 -14.32 -5.59 4.36
C ASP A 75 -13.56 -4.29 4.07
N LYS A 76 -12.44 -4.46 3.38
CA LYS A 76 -11.51 -3.37 3.10
C LYS A 76 -10.70 -3.66 1.83
N GLU A 77 -10.43 -2.62 1.10
CA GLU A 77 -9.44 -2.59 0.04
C GLU A 77 -8.20 -1.83 0.56
N LEU A 78 -7.03 -2.38 0.36
CA LEU A 78 -5.76 -1.72 0.64
C LEU A 78 -5.04 -1.46 -0.69
N VAL A 79 -4.91 -0.16 -1.01
CA VAL A 79 -4.22 0.27 -2.23
C VAL A 79 -2.72 0.32 -1.98
N LEU A 80 -1.95 -0.38 -2.80
CA LEU A 80 -0.49 -0.44 -2.69
C LEU A 80 0.15 0.02 -4.01
N PHE A 81 1.01 1.01 -3.92
CA PHE A 81 1.86 1.46 -5.01
C PHE A 81 3.31 1.02 -4.75
N GLY A 82 4.02 0.65 -5.80
CA GLY A 82 5.43 0.31 -5.69
C GLY A 82 6.13 0.32 -7.05
N PRO A 83 7.45 0.13 -7.06
CA PRO A 83 8.28 0.15 -8.27
C PRO A 83 8.02 -1.08 -9.15
N GLU A 84 8.72 -1.15 -10.26
CA GLU A 84 8.76 -2.31 -11.14
C GLU A 84 9.03 -3.61 -10.36
N GLY A 85 8.23 -4.65 -10.62
CA GLY A 85 8.29 -5.95 -9.95
C GLY A 85 7.47 -6.04 -8.66
N ILE A 86 6.86 -4.96 -8.16
CA ILE A 86 6.08 -5.01 -6.90
C ILE A 86 4.90 -6.01 -6.98
N ARG A 87 4.24 -6.14 -8.13
CA ARG A 87 3.13 -7.08 -8.31
C ARG A 87 3.60 -8.53 -8.16
N ASP A 88 4.78 -8.85 -8.64
CA ASP A 88 5.38 -10.18 -8.50
C ASP A 88 5.85 -10.43 -7.06
N CYS A 89 6.40 -9.42 -6.38
CA CYS A 89 6.77 -9.51 -4.97
C CYS A 89 5.55 -9.77 -4.08
N VAL A 90 4.43 -9.06 -4.31
CA VAL A 90 3.16 -9.29 -3.61
C VAL A 90 2.63 -10.70 -3.91
N ALA A 91 2.61 -11.12 -5.17
CA ALA A 91 2.19 -12.47 -5.55
C ALA A 91 3.05 -13.55 -4.86
N GLY A 92 4.37 -13.35 -4.80
CA GLY A 92 5.30 -14.26 -4.13
C GLY A 92 5.05 -14.36 -2.62
N LYS A 93 4.79 -13.24 -1.94
CA LYS A 93 4.41 -13.22 -0.53
C LYS A 93 3.11 -13.99 -0.28
N LEU A 94 2.09 -13.73 -1.09
CA LEU A 94 0.79 -14.37 -0.97
C LEU A 94 0.84 -15.86 -1.31
N ALA A 95 1.65 -16.28 -2.27
CA ALA A 95 1.86 -17.68 -2.64
C ALA A 95 2.57 -18.51 -1.54
N GLY A 96 3.18 -17.86 -0.55
CA GLY A 96 3.80 -18.52 0.59
C GLY A 96 2.81 -19.14 1.59
N TYR A 97 1.50 -18.95 1.40
CA TYR A 97 0.45 -19.42 2.31
C TYR A 97 -0.59 -20.28 1.59
N VAL A 98 -1.37 -21.04 2.37
CA VAL A 98 -2.51 -21.82 1.89
C VAL A 98 -3.81 -21.05 2.17
N TRP A 99 -4.63 -20.85 1.15
CA TRP A 99 -5.85 -20.02 1.18
C TRP A 99 -7.14 -20.82 1.02
N ASN A 100 -7.24 -21.97 1.68
CA ASN A 100 -8.39 -22.88 1.57
C ASN A 100 -9.59 -22.53 2.45
N LEU A 101 -9.52 -21.43 3.22
CA LEU A 101 -10.56 -21.01 4.16
C LEU A 101 -10.92 -19.53 4.01
N THR A 102 -10.67 -18.94 2.84
CA THR A 102 -10.84 -17.48 2.62
C THR A 102 -11.94 -17.14 1.62
N ASP A 103 -12.74 -18.10 1.19
CA ASP A 103 -13.75 -17.92 0.13
C ASP A 103 -14.77 -16.80 0.45
N ASP A 104 -15.08 -16.61 1.74
CA ASP A 104 -16.02 -15.57 2.22
C ASP A 104 -15.29 -14.28 2.68
N TYR A 105 -13.97 -14.18 2.53
CA TYR A 105 -13.24 -13.02 3.01
C TYR A 105 -13.26 -11.88 1.98
N PRO A 106 -13.74 -10.68 2.35
CA PRO A 106 -13.96 -9.59 1.39
C PRO A 106 -12.69 -8.78 1.07
N PHE A 107 -11.59 -9.02 1.79
CA PHE A 107 -10.37 -8.22 1.66
C PHE A 107 -9.74 -8.28 0.26
N VAL A 108 -9.26 -7.13 -0.20
CA VAL A 108 -8.56 -6.97 -1.49
C VAL A 108 -7.28 -6.17 -1.32
N PHE A 109 -6.16 -6.68 -1.84
CA PHE A 109 -5.02 -5.84 -2.21
C PHE A 109 -5.22 -5.32 -3.64
N ASP A 110 -5.17 -4.01 -3.81
CA ASP A 110 -5.15 -3.32 -5.08
C ASP A 110 -3.73 -2.81 -5.33
N VAL A 111 -2.98 -3.48 -6.19
CA VAL A 111 -1.55 -3.24 -6.37
C VAL A 111 -1.29 -2.56 -7.71
N THR A 112 -0.71 -1.37 -7.66
CA THR A 112 -0.28 -0.61 -8.84
C THR A 112 1.24 -0.51 -8.88
N GLU A 113 1.80 -1.04 -9.94
CA GLU A 113 3.21 -0.97 -10.30
C GLU A 113 3.47 0.31 -11.08
N VAL A 114 4.50 1.05 -10.70
CA VAL A 114 4.91 2.31 -11.31
C VAL A 114 6.25 2.12 -12.00
N THR A 115 6.29 2.33 -13.32
CA THR A 115 7.50 2.21 -14.13
C THR A 115 7.67 3.43 -15.02
N ALA A 116 8.85 3.57 -15.62
CA ALA A 116 9.09 4.59 -16.65
C ALA A 116 8.18 4.43 -17.88
N GLY A 117 7.69 3.21 -18.13
CA GLY A 117 6.77 2.89 -19.25
C GLY A 117 5.29 3.14 -18.91
N GLY A 118 4.96 3.48 -17.67
CA GLY A 118 3.59 3.73 -17.23
C GLY A 118 3.19 2.92 -15.99
N LEU A 119 1.89 2.77 -15.80
CA LEU A 119 1.31 2.09 -14.64
C LEU A 119 0.74 0.73 -15.06
N ALA A 120 0.88 -0.28 -14.20
CA ALA A 120 0.23 -1.57 -14.36
C ALA A 120 -0.43 -1.99 -13.04
N ARG A 121 -1.70 -2.44 -13.08
CA ARG A 121 -2.50 -2.72 -11.89
C ARG A 121 -2.95 -4.18 -11.85
N SER A 122 -2.92 -4.75 -10.65
CA SER A 122 -3.47 -6.08 -10.37
C SER A 122 -4.24 -6.09 -9.06
N LEU A 123 -5.27 -6.90 -8.99
CA LEU A 123 -6.04 -7.17 -7.79
C LEU A 123 -5.67 -8.55 -7.24
N PHE A 124 -5.61 -8.65 -5.91
CA PHE A 124 -5.43 -9.89 -5.18
C PHE A 124 -6.55 -10.00 -4.14
N ARG A 125 -7.54 -10.84 -4.41
CA ARG A 125 -8.72 -11.01 -3.58
C ARG A 125 -8.57 -12.19 -2.63
N ALA A 126 -8.89 -12.01 -1.37
CA ALA A 126 -8.88 -13.12 -0.41
C ALA A 126 -9.83 -14.25 -0.85
N SER A 127 -11.02 -13.90 -1.33
CA SER A 127 -12.05 -14.86 -1.80
C SER A 127 -11.62 -15.72 -3.00
N THR A 128 -10.59 -15.34 -3.73
CA THR A 128 -10.04 -16.15 -4.83
C THR A 128 -8.70 -16.79 -4.48
N GLY A 129 -8.33 -16.81 -3.19
CA GLY A 129 -7.04 -17.30 -2.72
C GLY A 129 -5.89 -16.40 -3.18
N PHE A 130 -6.13 -15.12 -3.29
CA PHE A 130 -5.17 -14.10 -3.72
C PHE A 130 -4.52 -14.37 -5.09
N ARG A 131 -5.24 -15.03 -6.00
CA ARG A 131 -4.79 -15.13 -7.38
C ARG A 131 -4.71 -13.76 -8.00
N ARG A 132 -3.63 -13.51 -8.74
CA ARG A 132 -3.43 -12.24 -9.44
C ARG A 132 -4.48 -12.09 -10.55
N GLU A 133 -5.15 -10.95 -10.54
CA GLU A 133 -6.12 -10.53 -11.55
C GLU A 133 -5.66 -9.18 -12.11
N ASP A 134 -5.18 -9.14 -13.35
CA ASP A 134 -4.80 -7.87 -13.98
C ASP A 134 -6.06 -7.01 -14.18
N ALA A 135 -5.92 -5.73 -13.90
CA ALA A 135 -7.03 -4.78 -13.87
C ALA A 135 -6.66 -3.47 -14.59
N PRO A 136 -7.66 -2.73 -15.13
CA PRO A 136 -7.41 -1.39 -15.66
C PRO A 136 -6.80 -0.48 -14.60
N VAL A 137 -5.85 0.34 -15.02
CA VAL A 137 -5.27 1.39 -14.15
C VAL A 137 -6.35 2.38 -13.77
N ARG A 138 -6.36 2.82 -12.51
CA ARG A 138 -7.27 3.88 -12.08
C ARG A 138 -6.86 5.20 -12.71
N GLU A 139 -7.81 5.87 -13.33
CA GLU A 139 -7.58 7.20 -13.88
C GLU A 139 -7.48 8.21 -12.73
N VAL A 140 -6.37 8.93 -12.69
CA VAL A 140 -6.18 10.09 -11.80
C VAL A 140 -5.92 11.30 -12.68
N PRO A 141 -6.72 12.37 -12.57
CA PRO A 141 -6.49 13.58 -13.35
C PRO A 141 -5.09 14.14 -13.08
N GLN A 142 -4.23 14.16 -14.10
CA GLN A 142 -2.81 14.46 -13.91
C GLN A 142 -2.53 15.95 -13.64
N GLY A 143 -3.41 16.85 -14.07
CA GLY A 143 -3.24 18.28 -13.84
C GLY A 143 -1.88 18.80 -14.35
N ASP A 144 -1.05 19.26 -13.42
CA ASP A 144 0.32 19.74 -13.64
C ASP A 144 1.40 18.63 -13.48
N ALA A 145 1.02 17.35 -13.37
CA ALA A 145 1.95 16.23 -13.31
C ALA A 145 2.73 16.07 -14.64
N THR A 146 3.92 15.53 -14.53
CA THR A 146 4.77 15.24 -15.70
C THR A 146 4.96 13.71 -15.83
N PRO A 147 5.43 13.20 -16.98
CA PRO A 147 5.74 11.77 -17.11
C PRO A 147 6.72 11.25 -16.04
N THR A 148 7.64 12.10 -15.58
CA THR A 148 8.61 11.74 -14.53
C THR A 148 8.11 11.97 -13.11
N THR A 149 6.98 12.66 -12.94
CA THR A 149 6.35 12.93 -11.64
C THR A 149 4.84 12.70 -11.71
N PRO A 150 4.39 11.48 -12.05
CA PRO A 150 2.96 11.21 -12.16
C PRO A 150 2.26 11.36 -10.81
N LEU A 151 1.01 11.81 -10.85
CA LEU A 151 0.12 11.80 -9.71
C LEU A 151 -0.43 10.39 -9.55
N LEU A 152 -0.19 9.76 -8.40
CA LEU A 152 -0.63 8.40 -8.09
C LEU A 152 -2.02 8.38 -7.44
N VAL A 153 -2.28 9.37 -6.57
CA VAL A 153 -3.51 9.46 -5.79
C VAL A 153 -3.97 10.91 -5.70
N ASP A 154 -5.25 11.15 -5.89
CA ASP A 154 -5.95 12.39 -5.56
C ASP A 154 -7.27 12.04 -4.86
N GLU A 155 -7.29 12.15 -3.54
CA GLU A 155 -8.47 11.91 -2.70
C GLU A 155 -9.14 13.23 -2.27
N GLY A 156 -8.78 14.34 -2.93
CA GLY A 156 -9.28 15.68 -2.61
C GLY A 156 -8.67 16.29 -1.35
N HIS A 157 -8.49 15.51 -0.29
CA HIS A 157 -7.88 15.96 0.96
C HIS A 157 -6.38 15.62 1.09
N PHE A 158 -5.86 14.72 0.24
CA PHE A 158 -4.42 14.50 0.05
C PHE A 158 -4.11 14.07 -1.38
N ARG A 159 -2.88 14.31 -1.78
CA ARG A 159 -2.32 13.91 -3.06
C ARG A 159 -0.95 13.27 -2.86
N VAL A 160 -0.67 12.24 -3.64
CA VAL A 160 0.66 11.61 -3.67
C VAL A 160 1.19 11.60 -5.08
N ARG A 161 2.40 12.12 -5.25
CA ARG A 161 3.19 12.06 -6.48
C ARG A 161 4.42 11.21 -6.26
N THR A 162 4.92 10.58 -7.30
CA THR A 162 6.22 9.91 -7.28
C THR A 162 7.19 10.61 -8.21
N ALA A 163 8.48 10.46 -7.95
CA ALA A 163 9.53 10.75 -8.90
C ALA A 163 10.09 9.41 -9.41
N ILE A 164 10.14 9.25 -10.72
CA ILE A 164 10.76 8.10 -11.37
C ILE A 164 12.19 8.49 -11.68
N THR A 165 13.15 7.85 -11.02
CA THR A 165 14.60 8.09 -11.14
C THR A 165 15.28 6.94 -11.85
#